data_bdc796a89360efa5714e39addb9eb923
#
_entry.id   bdc796a89360efa5714e39addb9eb923
#
_cell.length_a   1.000
_cell.length_b   1.000
_cell.length_c   1.000
_cell.angle_alpha   90.00
_cell.angle_beta   90.00
_cell.angle_gamma   90.00
#
_symmetry.space_group_name_H-M   'P 1'
#
loop_
_entity.id
_entity.type
_entity.pdbx_description
1 polymer ?
#
loop_
_entity_poly.entity_id
_entity_poly.type
_entity_poly.pdbx_seq_one_letter_code
_entity_poly.pdbx_strand_id
1 'polypeptide(L)'
;MGRRAHRLGPERLSLVVPVGHHLGMNTEPSARHSRRTKLVATIGPASIGLVDRLIAAGLDIARINFSHGSEADHLRTAEVVRAAATAAGRTVGILADLPGPKLRLAQLHVEPVELETGSTLTLTGPEVPAGDVSLPLADGSVPAALEVGDRILLADGAAELRVTSSRRETAVCEVVRGGDVRSRQGVSVPAERMASDALGRADEAVIPHLLEVAPDFAGQSFVRSAADVRLLRSRIPDEIGIVAKIETRPALDAIEEILEVADGIMVARGDLGVELPFEQVPLAQKDLVRAALMAGKPSIVATQMLESMIQAPRPTRAEASDVANAIIDGADAVMLSGETAVGRFPLESLRAMAEIAARTDAYKRPTRPPAGTPSFGPDVDARALSVAAVAMSDSDPDVVALACYTHSGRTPRRLASLRPGVPIAAFTPTETVARSLTLRRAVHPIVMQVEPEEPVAITDAVSEALRAGKDEFGLGEDDAIVLVQTSVRGGPNALELLRL
;
A
#
# COMPACT_ATOMS: atom_id res chain seq x y z
N MET A 1 15.36 64.72 -19.31
CA MET A 1 15.97 63.38 -19.46
C MET A 1 15.03 62.34 -18.85
N GLY A 2 14.17 61.78 -19.72
CA GLY A 2 13.14 60.85 -19.33
C GLY A 2 13.71 59.40 -19.34
N ARG A 3 13.53 58.67 -18.26
CA ARG A 3 13.76 57.21 -18.22
C ARG A 3 12.43 56.54 -18.62
N ARG A 4 12.45 55.86 -19.77
CA ARG A 4 11.37 54.95 -20.21
C ARG A 4 11.42 53.68 -19.36
N ALA A 5 10.33 53.43 -18.65
CA ALA A 5 10.08 52.11 -18.05
C ALA A 5 9.65 51.15 -19.16
N HIS A 6 10.46 50.10 -19.40
CA HIS A 6 10.04 48.96 -20.19
C HIS A 6 9.00 48.15 -19.39
N ARG A 7 7.76 48.18 -19.84
CA ARG A 7 6.76 47.20 -19.45
C ARG A 7 7.12 45.87 -20.13
N LEU A 8 7.55 44.87 -19.35
CA LEU A 8 7.54 43.50 -19.77
C LEU A 8 6.09 43.05 -19.83
N GLY A 9 5.64 42.60 -20.99
CA GLY A 9 4.32 42.03 -21.18
C GLY A 9 4.20 40.70 -20.41
N PRO A 10 2.98 40.25 -20.08
CA PRO A 10 2.78 38.99 -19.40
C PRO A 10 3.25 37.83 -20.32
N GLU A 11 4.32 37.17 -19.94
CA GLU A 11 4.65 35.86 -20.51
C GLU A 11 3.46 34.92 -20.24
N ARG A 12 2.89 34.38 -21.31
CA ARG A 12 1.79 33.41 -21.20
C ARG A 12 2.33 32.17 -20.52
N LEU A 13 1.87 31.96 -19.29
CA LEU A 13 1.98 30.69 -18.57
C LEU A 13 1.37 29.59 -19.45
N SER A 14 2.20 28.74 -20.02
CA SER A 14 1.70 27.57 -20.73
C SER A 14 1.47 26.45 -19.70
N LEU A 15 0.23 26.33 -19.23
CA LEU A 15 -0.23 25.12 -18.55
C LEU A 15 -0.21 23.99 -19.59
N VAL A 16 0.72 23.05 -19.43
CA VAL A 16 0.64 21.77 -20.14
C VAL A 16 -0.21 20.84 -19.28
N VAL A 17 -1.52 21.02 -19.34
CA VAL A 17 -2.46 19.96 -18.96
C VAL A 17 -2.51 19.02 -20.15
N PRO A 18 -2.16 17.72 -20.00
CA PRO A 18 -2.33 16.78 -21.09
C PRO A 18 -3.83 16.65 -21.39
N VAL A 19 -4.30 17.26 -22.45
CA VAL A 19 -5.66 17.04 -22.96
C VAL A 19 -5.70 15.66 -23.59
N GLY A 20 -6.19 14.68 -22.83
CA GLY A 20 -6.45 13.36 -23.34
C GLY A 20 -7.55 13.41 -24.41
N HIS A 21 -7.24 12.96 -25.63
CA HIS A 21 -8.23 12.81 -26.69
C HIS A 21 -9.34 11.84 -26.24
N HIS A 22 -10.53 12.34 -26.06
CA HIS A 22 -11.75 11.58 -25.83
C HIS A 22 -12.04 10.66 -27.03
N LEU A 23 -11.86 9.37 -26.85
CA LEU A 23 -12.62 8.36 -27.58
C LEU A 23 -13.97 8.22 -26.88
N GLY A 24 -15.01 8.72 -27.54
CA GLY A 24 -16.36 8.76 -27.00
C GLY A 24 -16.90 7.37 -26.64
N MET A 25 -17.08 7.15 -25.36
CA MET A 25 -18.00 6.18 -24.80
C MET A 25 -18.76 6.89 -23.69
N ASN A 26 -20.09 6.93 -23.80
CA ASN A 26 -21.00 7.43 -22.76
C ASN A 26 -20.66 6.75 -21.43
N THR A 27 -19.98 7.45 -20.56
CA THR A 27 -19.77 7.03 -19.18
C THR A 27 -20.56 7.99 -18.30
N GLU A 28 -21.49 7.42 -17.51
CA GLU A 28 -22.01 8.10 -16.30
C GLU A 28 -20.85 8.74 -15.55
N PRO A 29 -21.05 9.86 -14.79
CA PRO A 29 -19.99 10.57 -14.07
C PRO A 29 -19.17 9.52 -13.30
N SER A 30 -17.90 9.39 -13.66
CA SER A 30 -17.12 8.22 -13.34
C SER A 30 -17.06 8.02 -11.82
N ALA A 31 -17.40 6.83 -11.35
CA ALA A 31 -17.30 6.37 -9.96
C ALA A 31 -15.93 6.63 -9.31
N ARG A 32 -14.96 7.14 -10.07
CA ARG A 32 -13.60 7.47 -9.67
C ARG A 32 -13.52 8.66 -8.71
N HIS A 33 -14.30 9.73 -8.94
CA HIS A 33 -14.21 10.96 -8.15
C HIS A 33 -14.87 10.82 -6.78
N SER A 34 -15.73 9.82 -6.60
CA SER A 34 -16.34 9.51 -5.31
C SER A 34 -15.48 8.55 -4.46
N ARG A 35 -14.51 7.82 -5.07
CA ARG A 35 -13.68 6.85 -4.36
C ARG A 35 -12.52 7.53 -3.64
N ARG A 36 -12.47 7.36 -2.34
CA ARG A 36 -11.41 7.86 -1.45
C ARG A 36 -10.38 6.80 -1.11
N THR A 37 -10.81 5.54 -1.01
CA THR A 37 -9.95 4.37 -0.74
C THR A 37 -9.05 4.09 -1.93
N LYS A 38 -7.76 3.86 -1.71
CA LYS A 38 -6.77 3.59 -2.75
C LYS A 38 -6.78 2.14 -3.18
N LEU A 39 -6.45 1.89 -4.44
CA LEU A 39 -6.34 0.55 -5.01
C LEU A 39 -4.89 0.20 -5.31
N VAL A 40 -4.43 -0.88 -4.73
CA VAL A 40 -3.14 -1.49 -5.00
C VAL A 40 -3.37 -2.77 -5.79
N ALA A 41 -2.65 -2.97 -6.88
CA ALA A 41 -2.69 -4.22 -7.63
C ALA A 41 -1.29 -4.73 -7.93
N THR A 42 -1.09 -6.03 -7.76
CA THR A 42 0.15 -6.69 -8.14
C THR A 42 0.20 -6.84 -9.66
N ILE A 43 1.23 -6.27 -10.26
CA ILE A 43 1.48 -6.41 -11.70
C ILE A 43 2.32 -7.67 -11.92
N GLY A 44 1.80 -8.57 -12.72
CA GLY A 44 2.43 -9.83 -13.05
C GLY A 44 2.12 -10.26 -14.49
N PRO A 45 2.43 -11.53 -14.85
CA PRO A 45 2.26 -12.01 -16.23
C PRO A 45 0.85 -11.81 -16.81
N ALA A 46 -0.19 -11.90 -15.98
CA ALA A 46 -1.58 -11.73 -16.43
C ALA A 46 -1.97 -10.26 -16.67
N SER A 47 -1.27 -9.30 -16.09
CA SER A 47 -1.68 -7.89 -16.07
C SER A 47 -0.69 -6.91 -16.70
N ILE A 48 0.57 -7.32 -16.96
CA ILE A 48 1.58 -6.43 -17.54
C ILE A 48 1.15 -5.80 -18.88
N GLY A 49 0.44 -6.55 -19.72
CA GLY A 49 -0.11 -6.06 -21.00
C GLY A 49 -1.42 -5.25 -20.86
N LEU A 50 -1.91 -5.03 -19.65
CA LEU A 50 -3.18 -4.35 -19.36
C LEU A 50 -3.00 -3.14 -18.44
N VAL A 51 -1.78 -2.69 -18.18
CA VAL A 51 -1.46 -1.64 -17.21
C VAL A 51 -2.20 -0.33 -17.54
N ASP A 52 -2.27 0.05 -18.81
CA ASP A 52 -3.06 1.20 -19.30
C ASP A 52 -4.54 1.09 -18.88
N ARG A 53 -5.13 -0.09 -19.09
CA ARG A 53 -6.53 -0.37 -18.73
C ARG A 53 -6.75 -0.44 -17.21
N LEU A 54 -5.77 -0.93 -16.46
CA LEU A 54 -5.80 -0.93 -14.99
C LEU A 54 -5.74 0.50 -14.45
N ILE A 55 -4.85 1.35 -14.99
CA ILE A 55 -4.79 2.78 -14.64
C ILE A 55 -6.12 3.45 -14.99
N ALA A 56 -6.65 3.15 -16.19
CA ALA A 56 -7.95 3.61 -16.60
C ALA A 56 -9.08 3.13 -15.67
N ALA A 57 -9.01 1.93 -15.08
CA ALA A 57 -9.97 1.39 -14.12
C ALA A 57 -9.77 1.92 -12.68
N GLY A 58 -8.75 2.73 -12.41
CA GLY A 58 -8.54 3.40 -11.14
C GLY A 58 -7.40 2.86 -10.28
N LEU A 59 -6.43 2.17 -10.86
CA LEU A 59 -5.19 1.79 -10.17
C LEU A 59 -4.50 3.03 -9.59
N ASP A 60 -4.17 3.01 -8.30
CA ASP A 60 -3.42 4.07 -7.63
C ASP A 60 -1.96 3.66 -7.39
N ILE A 61 -1.71 2.37 -7.12
CA ILE A 61 -0.37 1.84 -6.83
C ILE A 61 -0.18 0.49 -7.51
N ALA A 62 0.87 0.37 -8.29
CA ALA A 62 1.34 -0.89 -8.85
C ALA A 62 2.30 -1.58 -7.88
N ARG A 63 1.95 -2.77 -7.39
CA ARG A 63 2.86 -3.59 -6.57
C ARG A 63 3.71 -4.47 -7.48
N ILE A 64 5.02 -4.46 -7.26
CA ILE A 64 5.99 -5.38 -7.87
C ILE A 64 6.47 -6.32 -6.77
N ASN A 65 6.18 -7.62 -6.93
CA ASN A 65 6.56 -8.62 -5.93
C ASN A 65 7.96 -9.18 -6.22
N PHE A 66 8.94 -8.80 -5.43
CA PHE A 66 10.34 -9.19 -5.59
C PHE A 66 10.63 -10.66 -5.20
N SER A 67 9.63 -11.37 -4.67
CA SER A 67 9.74 -12.82 -4.46
C SER A 67 9.63 -13.63 -5.75
N HIS A 68 9.18 -13.03 -6.86
CA HIS A 68 8.92 -13.69 -8.14
C HIS A 68 9.42 -12.84 -9.30
N GLY A 69 9.79 -13.50 -10.40
CA GLY A 69 10.33 -12.83 -11.57
C GLY A 69 11.84 -12.60 -11.47
N SER A 70 12.41 -12.07 -12.53
CA SER A 70 13.82 -11.65 -12.62
C SER A 70 13.97 -10.15 -12.38
N GLU A 71 15.20 -9.69 -12.14
CA GLU A 71 15.53 -8.26 -12.07
C GLU A 71 15.06 -7.50 -13.31
N ALA A 72 15.27 -8.10 -14.50
CA ALA A 72 14.82 -7.51 -15.77
C ALA A 72 13.29 -7.41 -15.86
N ASP A 73 12.54 -8.37 -15.29
CA ASP A 73 11.07 -8.30 -15.25
C ASP A 73 10.59 -7.18 -14.34
N HIS A 74 11.25 -6.98 -13.19
CA HIS A 74 10.90 -5.89 -12.27
C HIS A 74 11.14 -4.51 -12.88
N LEU A 75 12.30 -4.29 -13.51
CA LEU A 75 12.63 -3.04 -14.21
C LEU A 75 11.63 -2.77 -15.32
N ARG A 76 11.39 -3.76 -16.19
CA ARG A 76 10.40 -3.64 -17.26
C ARG A 76 9.02 -3.31 -16.73
N THR A 77 8.61 -3.92 -15.63
CA THR A 77 7.29 -3.63 -15.01
C THR A 77 7.22 -2.18 -14.56
N ALA A 78 8.26 -1.68 -13.88
CA ALA A 78 8.31 -0.28 -13.45
C ALA A 78 8.26 0.68 -14.64
N GLU A 79 9.02 0.42 -15.70
CA GLU A 79 9.02 1.22 -16.94
C GLU A 79 7.63 1.27 -17.60
N VAL A 80 6.97 0.11 -17.75
CA VAL A 80 5.62 0.02 -18.32
C VAL A 80 4.62 0.82 -17.48
N VAL A 81 4.67 0.69 -16.14
CA VAL A 81 3.79 1.45 -15.23
C VAL A 81 4.03 2.95 -15.37
N ARG A 82 5.28 3.41 -15.35
CA ARG A 82 5.63 4.84 -15.47
C ARG A 82 5.18 5.40 -16.82
N ALA A 83 5.46 4.69 -17.91
CA ALA A 83 5.06 5.10 -19.27
C ALA A 83 3.53 5.19 -19.41
N ALA A 84 2.79 4.19 -18.93
CA ALA A 84 1.34 4.18 -19.00
C ALA A 84 0.71 5.27 -18.10
N ALA A 85 1.29 5.53 -16.92
CA ALA A 85 0.85 6.61 -16.04
C ALA A 85 1.03 7.99 -16.70
N THR A 86 2.19 8.23 -17.31
CA THR A 86 2.48 9.46 -18.05
C THR A 86 1.53 9.64 -19.23
N ALA A 87 1.31 8.59 -20.03
CA ALA A 87 0.39 8.63 -21.16
C ALA A 87 -1.07 8.90 -20.76
N ALA A 88 -1.46 8.44 -19.56
CA ALA A 88 -2.79 8.67 -19.00
C ALA A 88 -2.90 10.02 -18.27
N GLY A 89 -1.83 10.81 -18.12
CA GLY A 89 -1.81 12.04 -17.31
C GLY A 89 -2.08 11.77 -15.81
N ARG A 90 -1.74 10.56 -15.31
CA ARG A 90 -2.07 10.11 -13.96
C ARG A 90 -0.83 9.85 -13.11
N THR A 91 -0.90 10.21 -11.81
CA THR A 91 0.11 9.82 -10.84
C THR A 91 -0.21 8.42 -10.31
N VAL A 92 0.68 7.46 -10.57
CA VAL A 92 0.61 6.08 -10.05
C VAL A 92 1.89 5.78 -9.28
N GLY A 93 1.73 5.30 -8.03
CA GLY A 93 2.84 4.87 -7.20
C GLY A 93 3.34 3.47 -7.56
N ILE A 94 4.59 3.17 -7.24
CA ILE A 94 5.17 1.82 -7.31
C ILE A 94 5.55 1.38 -5.90
N LEU A 95 5.03 0.21 -5.49
CA LEU A 95 5.39 -0.48 -4.25
C LEU A 95 6.24 -1.71 -4.59
N ALA A 96 7.53 -1.68 -4.28
CA ALA A 96 8.40 -2.85 -4.35
C ALA A 96 8.25 -3.66 -3.06
N ASP A 97 7.75 -4.89 -3.16
CA ASP A 97 7.49 -5.75 -2.01
C ASP A 97 8.64 -6.75 -1.86
N LEU A 98 9.47 -6.55 -0.82
CA LEU A 98 10.65 -7.34 -0.53
C LEU A 98 10.26 -8.77 -0.10
N PRO A 99 11.08 -9.79 -0.47
CA PRO A 99 10.77 -11.19 -0.19
C PRO A 99 10.72 -11.52 1.31
N GLY A 100 11.56 -10.85 2.12
CA GLY A 100 11.74 -11.18 3.52
C GLY A 100 12.45 -12.52 3.74
N PRO A 101 12.73 -12.89 5.00
CA PRO A 101 13.38 -14.14 5.35
C PRO A 101 12.39 -15.33 5.34
N LYS A 102 11.67 -15.53 4.23
CA LYS A 102 10.70 -16.63 4.13
C LYS A 102 11.39 -17.98 4.13
N LEU A 103 11.18 -18.74 5.20
CA LEU A 103 11.67 -20.12 5.29
C LEU A 103 10.96 -21.00 4.25
N ARG A 104 11.69 -21.92 3.66
CA ARG A 104 11.19 -22.84 2.64
C ARG A 104 11.69 -24.26 2.87
N LEU A 105 10.96 -25.24 2.36
CA LEU A 105 11.50 -26.57 2.17
C LEU A 105 12.66 -26.52 1.17
N ALA A 106 13.70 -27.30 1.42
CA ALA A 106 14.76 -27.53 0.45
C ALA A 106 14.24 -28.36 -0.73
N GLN A 107 15.14 -28.75 -1.65
CA GLN A 107 14.79 -29.63 -2.76
C GLN A 107 14.45 -31.02 -2.22
N LEU A 108 13.27 -31.53 -2.57
CA LEU A 108 12.82 -32.88 -2.29
C LEU A 108 13.21 -33.82 -3.44
N HIS A 109 13.54 -35.06 -3.14
CA HIS A 109 13.90 -36.05 -4.17
C HIS A 109 12.68 -36.69 -4.83
N VAL A 110 11.55 -36.73 -4.11
CA VAL A 110 10.27 -37.27 -4.58
C VAL A 110 9.21 -36.18 -4.36
N GLU A 111 8.34 -35.97 -5.32
CA GLU A 111 7.28 -34.95 -5.26
C GLU A 111 5.96 -35.47 -5.88
N PRO A 112 4.84 -35.20 -5.23
CA PRO A 112 4.69 -34.64 -3.89
C PRO A 112 5.11 -35.63 -2.82
N VAL A 113 5.49 -35.14 -1.62
CA VAL A 113 5.55 -35.95 -0.40
C VAL A 113 4.20 -35.86 0.28
N GLU A 114 3.50 -36.96 0.41
CA GLU A 114 2.23 -37.06 1.12
C GLU A 114 2.49 -37.21 2.62
N LEU A 115 1.95 -36.32 3.42
CA LEU A 115 2.03 -36.35 4.88
C LEU A 115 0.74 -36.94 5.44
N GLU A 116 0.81 -38.08 6.13
CA GLU A 116 -0.34 -38.70 6.77
C GLU A 116 -0.58 -38.14 8.17
N THR A 117 -1.81 -37.72 8.47
CA THR A 117 -2.20 -37.27 9.82
C THR A 117 -1.90 -38.35 10.88
N GLY A 118 -1.27 -37.98 11.98
CA GLY A 118 -0.83 -38.88 13.08
C GLY A 118 0.49 -39.52 12.83
N SER A 119 1.11 -39.41 11.67
CA SER A 119 2.47 -39.88 11.42
C SER A 119 3.50 -38.99 12.07
N THR A 120 4.76 -39.49 12.14
CA THR A 120 5.89 -38.76 12.67
C THR A 120 6.92 -38.54 11.57
N LEU A 121 7.45 -37.31 11.47
CA LEU A 121 8.54 -36.97 10.57
C LEU A 121 9.63 -36.17 11.28
N THR A 122 10.80 -36.07 10.65
CA THR A 122 11.92 -35.28 11.16
C THR A 122 12.21 -34.11 10.24
N LEU A 123 12.23 -32.89 10.77
CA LEU A 123 12.75 -31.73 10.08
C LEU A 123 14.28 -31.70 10.23
N THR A 124 14.95 -31.42 9.12
CA THR A 124 16.44 -31.49 9.03
C THR A 124 16.96 -30.23 8.29
N GLY A 125 18.29 -30.04 8.36
CA GLY A 125 18.96 -29.08 7.47
C GLY A 125 19.01 -29.56 6.01
N PRO A 126 19.44 -28.69 5.06
CA PRO A 126 19.42 -28.98 3.63
C PRO A 126 20.39 -30.09 3.18
N GLU A 127 21.41 -30.36 3.99
CA GLU A 127 22.44 -31.38 3.71
C GLU A 127 21.94 -32.83 3.91
N VAL A 128 20.79 -32.98 4.58
CA VAL A 128 20.23 -34.33 4.85
C VAL A 128 19.19 -34.62 3.75
N PRO A 129 19.39 -35.69 2.97
CA PRO A 129 18.43 -36.03 1.93
C PRO A 129 17.03 -36.27 2.48
N ALA A 130 16.01 -35.81 1.76
CA ALA A 130 14.64 -36.14 2.07
C ALA A 130 14.44 -37.66 1.99
N GLY A 131 13.81 -38.25 3.00
CA GLY A 131 13.41 -39.65 3.05
C GLY A 131 11.96 -39.75 3.50
N ASP A 132 11.41 -40.97 3.52
CA ASP A 132 10.01 -41.22 3.89
C ASP A 132 9.60 -40.62 5.26
N VAL A 133 10.59 -40.29 6.09
CA VAL A 133 10.42 -39.77 7.45
C VAL A 133 11.16 -38.45 7.70
N SER A 134 11.69 -37.78 6.67
CA SER A 134 12.41 -36.51 6.83
C SER A 134 12.09 -35.48 5.77
N LEU A 135 11.95 -34.21 6.20
CA LEU A 135 11.80 -33.05 5.33
C LEU A 135 12.93 -32.05 5.59
N PRO A 136 13.78 -31.77 4.58
CA PRO A 136 14.86 -30.81 4.72
C PRO A 136 14.34 -29.38 4.59
N LEU A 137 14.75 -28.48 5.51
CA LEU A 137 14.55 -27.05 5.46
C LEU A 137 15.72 -26.39 4.71
N ALA A 138 15.45 -25.33 3.97
CA ALA A 138 16.48 -24.56 3.27
C ALA A 138 17.45 -23.86 4.24
N ASP A 139 16.98 -23.51 5.44
CA ASP A 139 17.79 -22.98 6.52
C ASP A 139 18.03 -24.05 7.59
N GLY A 140 19.26 -24.55 7.66
CA GLY A 140 19.68 -25.61 8.61
C GLY A 140 19.76 -25.17 10.07
N SER A 141 19.66 -23.85 10.36
CA SER A 141 19.67 -23.36 11.74
C SER A 141 18.30 -23.50 12.43
N VAL A 142 17.22 -23.53 11.65
CA VAL A 142 15.84 -23.55 12.17
C VAL A 142 15.51 -24.81 12.96
N PRO A 143 15.82 -26.05 12.51
CA PRO A 143 15.50 -27.24 13.29
C PRO A 143 16.08 -27.24 14.71
N ALA A 144 17.25 -26.59 14.88
CA ALA A 144 17.93 -26.49 16.20
C ALA A 144 17.25 -25.43 17.11
N ALA A 145 16.57 -24.46 16.53
CA ALA A 145 15.89 -23.38 17.26
C ALA A 145 14.47 -23.75 17.70
N LEU A 146 13.89 -24.81 17.13
CA LEU A 146 12.53 -25.25 17.45
C LEU A 146 12.46 -25.85 18.86
N GLU A 147 11.36 -25.62 19.56
CA GLU A 147 11.06 -26.16 20.88
C GLU A 147 9.85 -27.10 20.84
N VAL A 148 9.78 -27.98 21.84
CA VAL A 148 8.65 -28.91 21.98
C VAL A 148 7.35 -28.14 22.16
N GLY A 149 6.36 -28.47 21.34
CA GLY A 149 5.07 -27.81 21.28
C GLY A 149 4.95 -26.77 20.17
N ASP A 150 6.07 -26.34 19.55
CA ASP A 150 6.01 -25.41 18.42
C ASP A 150 5.14 -25.95 17.30
N ARG A 151 4.33 -25.07 16.75
CA ARG A 151 3.45 -25.32 15.61
C ARG A 151 4.17 -24.92 14.34
N ILE A 152 4.20 -25.80 13.35
CA ILE A 152 4.84 -25.56 12.07
C ILE A 152 3.80 -25.75 10.98
N LEU A 153 3.70 -24.78 10.08
CA LEU A 153 2.81 -24.87 8.93
C LEU A 153 3.62 -25.00 7.65
N LEU A 154 3.16 -25.88 6.76
CA LEU A 154 3.76 -26.13 5.46
C LEU A 154 2.77 -25.77 4.37
N ALA A 155 3.28 -25.32 3.21
CA ALA A 155 2.47 -25.00 2.04
C ALA A 155 1.32 -24.03 2.36
N ASP A 156 1.66 -22.87 2.98
CA ASP A 156 0.71 -21.82 3.40
C ASP A 156 -0.43 -22.36 4.29
N GLY A 157 -0.11 -23.34 5.13
CA GLY A 157 -1.03 -23.94 6.09
C GLY A 157 -1.81 -25.16 5.57
N ALA A 158 -1.51 -25.67 4.38
CA ALA A 158 -2.13 -26.89 3.86
C ALA A 158 -1.83 -28.12 4.75
N ALA A 159 -0.62 -28.21 5.30
CA ALA A 159 -0.24 -29.22 6.29
C ALA A 159 0.25 -28.56 7.58
N GLU A 160 0.07 -29.25 8.71
CA GLU A 160 0.43 -28.77 10.04
C GLU A 160 1.19 -29.83 10.82
N LEU A 161 2.31 -29.41 11.41
CA LEU A 161 3.17 -30.23 12.25
C LEU A 161 3.23 -29.64 13.67
N ARG A 162 3.50 -30.50 14.64
CA ARG A 162 3.81 -30.11 16.02
C ARG A 162 5.11 -30.76 16.48
N VAL A 163 6.03 -29.96 16.99
CA VAL A 163 7.32 -30.44 17.49
C VAL A 163 7.10 -31.30 18.75
N THR A 164 7.57 -32.51 18.71
CA THR A 164 7.51 -33.47 19.83
C THR A 164 8.86 -33.63 20.52
N SER A 165 9.98 -33.48 19.78
CA SER A 165 11.31 -33.37 20.36
C SER A 165 12.23 -32.56 19.45
N SER A 166 13.19 -31.84 20.04
CA SER A 166 14.20 -31.07 19.32
C SER A 166 15.59 -31.51 19.75
N ARG A 167 16.51 -31.62 18.78
CA ARG A 167 17.94 -31.95 18.97
C ARG A 167 18.76 -30.94 18.17
N ARG A 168 20.12 -30.97 18.34
CA ARG A 168 21.04 -29.97 17.78
C ARG A 168 20.84 -29.61 16.30
N GLU A 169 20.39 -30.52 15.45
CA GLU A 169 20.29 -30.32 13.99
C GLU A 169 18.95 -30.81 13.41
N THR A 170 18.09 -31.34 14.27
CA THR A 170 16.85 -31.99 13.85
C THR A 170 15.72 -31.72 14.83
N ALA A 171 14.49 -31.62 14.33
CA ALA A 171 13.27 -31.59 15.14
C ALA A 171 12.33 -32.70 14.69
N VAL A 172 11.90 -33.53 15.64
CA VAL A 172 10.89 -34.56 15.40
C VAL A 172 9.52 -33.95 15.59
N CYS A 173 8.65 -34.17 14.62
CA CYS A 173 7.32 -33.60 14.59
C CYS A 173 6.25 -34.67 14.38
N GLU A 174 5.12 -34.49 15.03
CA GLU A 174 3.88 -35.19 14.72
C GLU A 174 3.12 -34.40 13.61
N VAL A 175 2.59 -35.09 12.63
CA VAL A 175 1.69 -34.53 11.60
C VAL A 175 0.30 -34.36 12.21
N VAL A 176 -0.05 -33.13 12.57
CA VAL A 176 -1.38 -32.78 13.14
C VAL A 176 -2.44 -32.77 12.05
N ARG A 177 -2.08 -32.25 10.90
CA ARG A 177 -2.92 -32.23 9.68
C ARG A 177 -2.04 -32.57 8.48
N GLY A 178 -2.40 -33.65 7.78
CA GLY A 178 -1.71 -34.12 6.60
C GLY A 178 -2.00 -33.30 5.35
N GLY A 179 -1.21 -33.53 4.32
CA GLY A 179 -1.35 -32.91 3.01
C GLY A 179 -0.12 -33.13 2.14
N ASP A 180 -0.21 -32.76 0.86
CA ASP A 180 0.89 -32.87 -0.10
C ASP A 180 1.85 -31.69 0.05
N VAL A 181 3.14 -31.96 0.15
CA VAL A 181 4.18 -30.94 0.16
C VAL A 181 5.17 -31.14 -0.98
N ARG A 182 5.75 -30.05 -1.47
CA ARG A 182 6.66 -29.99 -2.61
C ARG A 182 7.89 -29.16 -2.28
N SER A 183 8.95 -29.33 -3.08
CA SER A 183 10.16 -28.50 -2.99
C SER A 183 9.84 -27.00 -2.98
N ARG A 184 10.60 -26.27 -2.18
CA ARG A 184 10.57 -24.80 -2.12
C ARG A 184 9.24 -24.18 -1.62
N GLN A 185 8.29 -24.99 -1.18
CA GLN A 185 7.09 -24.47 -0.53
C GLN A 185 7.43 -23.75 0.78
N GLY A 186 6.58 -22.75 1.12
CA GLY A 186 6.74 -21.98 2.34
C GLY A 186 6.61 -22.85 3.59
N VAL A 187 7.46 -22.58 4.55
CA VAL A 187 7.42 -23.13 5.90
C VAL A 187 7.27 -21.98 6.87
N SER A 188 6.29 -22.07 7.76
CA SER A 188 6.12 -21.09 8.83
C SER A 188 6.40 -21.75 10.17
N VAL A 189 7.26 -21.11 10.93
CA VAL A 189 7.62 -21.47 12.30
C VAL A 189 7.36 -20.24 13.19
N PRO A 190 7.21 -20.40 14.52
CA PRO A 190 7.10 -19.24 15.41
C PRO A 190 8.21 -18.23 15.15
N ALA A 191 7.86 -16.94 15.05
CA ALA A 191 8.80 -15.88 14.66
C ALA A 191 10.01 -15.78 15.62
N GLU A 192 9.84 -16.17 16.87
CA GLU A 192 10.89 -16.21 17.91
C GLU A 192 11.97 -17.26 17.62
N ARG A 193 11.68 -18.25 16.76
CA ARG A 193 12.61 -19.31 16.34
C ARG A 193 13.45 -18.93 15.13
N MET A 194 13.11 -17.82 14.48
CA MET A 194 13.87 -17.28 13.35
C MET A 194 15.05 -16.47 13.86
N ALA A 195 16.26 -17.01 13.69
CA ALA A 195 17.51 -16.34 14.09
C ALA A 195 17.91 -15.18 13.14
N SER A 196 17.29 -15.12 11.96
CA SER A 196 17.61 -14.09 10.96
C SER A 196 16.99 -12.73 11.32
N ASP A 197 17.75 -11.66 11.05
CA ASP A 197 17.20 -10.31 11.05
C ASP A 197 16.02 -10.21 10.04
N ALA A 198 15.10 -9.25 10.24
CA ALA A 198 13.98 -9.04 9.32
C ALA A 198 14.43 -8.63 7.91
N LEU A 199 15.66 -8.12 7.76
CA LEU A 199 16.39 -8.06 6.50
C LEU A 199 17.25 -9.32 6.37
N GLY A 200 16.70 -10.34 5.71
CA GLY A 200 17.45 -11.54 5.40
C GLY A 200 18.53 -11.30 4.33
N ARG A 201 19.41 -12.29 4.13
CA ARG A 201 20.43 -12.23 3.06
C ARG A 201 19.80 -12.01 1.67
N ALA A 202 18.60 -12.54 1.46
CA ALA A 202 17.87 -12.35 0.21
C ALA A 202 17.49 -10.89 -0.01
N ASP A 203 17.01 -10.20 1.05
CA ASP A 203 16.63 -8.79 0.97
C ASP A 203 17.86 -7.90 0.76
N GLU A 204 18.95 -8.14 1.49
CA GLU A 204 20.20 -7.39 1.28
C GLU A 204 20.73 -7.53 -0.16
N ALA A 205 20.59 -8.72 -0.76
CA ALA A 205 21.00 -8.96 -2.13
C ALA A 205 20.15 -8.20 -3.15
N VAL A 206 18.87 -7.94 -2.87
CA VAL A 206 17.96 -7.24 -3.81
C VAL A 206 17.90 -5.74 -3.58
N ILE A 207 18.47 -5.17 -2.50
CA ILE A 207 18.47 -3.72 -2.27
C ILE A 207 19.10 -2.93 -3.42
N PRO A 208 20.27 -3.29 -4.00
CA PRO A 208 20.81 -2.57 -5.15
C PRO A 208 19.83 -2.54 -6.33
N HIS A 209 19.17 -3.65 -6.59
CA HIS A 209 18.16 -3.75 -7.64
C HIS A 209 16.88 -2.95 -7.30
N LEU A 210 16.45 -2.93 -6.04
CA LEU A 210 15.35 -2.07 -5.61
C LEU A 210 15.65 -0.59 -5.91
N LEU A 211 16.87 -0.14 -5.66
CA LEU A 211 17.29 1.23 -5.94
C LEU A 211 17.29 1.53 -7.45
N GLU A 212 17.62 0.55 -8.28
CA GLU A 212 17.56 0.68 -9.74
C GLU A 212 16.11 0.79 -10.26
N VAL A 213 15.18 0.02 -9.69
CA VAL A 213 13.73 0.12 -9.97
C VAL A 213 13.16 1.48 -9.55
N ALA A 214 13.78 2.14 -8.59
CA ALA A 214 13.39 3.43 -8.02
C ALA A 214 11.89 3.50 -7.65
N PRO A 215 11.41 2.61 -6.74
CA PRO A 215 10.01 2.60 -6.32
C PRO A 215 9.70 3.82 -5.43
N ASP A 216 8.41 4.08 -5.25
CA ASP A 216 7.95 5.13 -4.32
C ASP A 216 7.79 4.60 -2.90
N PHE A 217 7.59 3.27 -2.79
CA PHE A 217 7.44 2.56 -1.52
C PHE A 217 8.18 1.22 -1.55
N ALA A 218 8.77 0.84 -0.41
CA ALA A 218 9.32 -0.48 -0.15
C ALA A 218 8.44 -1.20 0.89
N GLY A 219 7.89 -2.35 0.54
CA GLY A 219 7.19 -3.23 1.47
C GLY A 219 8.19 -4.12 2.18
N GLN A 220 8.34 -3.97 3.49
CA GLN A 220 9.23 -4.80 4.29
C GLN A 220 8.49 -5.98 4.88
N SER A 221 8.80 -7.19 4.41
CA SER A 221 8.19 -8.43 4.90
C SER A 221 8.75 -8.86 6.26
N PHE A 222 7.93 -9.55 7.03
CA PHE A 222 8.26 -10.17 8.32
C PHE A 222 8.86 -9.21 9.35
N VAL A 223 8.40 -7.95 9.35
CA VAL A 223 8.74 -6.98 10.41
C VAL A 223 8.31 -7.54 11.76
N ARG A 224 9.18 -7.39 12.80
CA ARG A 224 8.91 -7.80 14.17
C ARG A 224 8.99 -6.64 15.16
N SER A 225 9.72 -5.58 14.79
CA SER A 225 10.02 -4.46 15.67
C SER A 225 10.33 -3.17 14.90
N ALA A 226 10.39 -2.05 15.61
CA ALA A 226 10.87 -0.79 15.07
C ALA A 226 12.35 -0.84 14.62
N ALA A 227 13.17 -1.72 15.22
CA ALA A 227 14.57 -1.90 14.83
C ALA A 227 14.69 -2.44 13.41
N ASP A 228 13.80 -3.35 13.01
CA ASP A 228 13.78 -3.92 11.67
C ASP A 228 13.50 -2.84 10.61
N VAL A 229 12.56 -1.93 10.89
CA VAL A 229 12.24 -0.81 10.00
C VAL A 229 13.40 0.18 9.91
N ARG A 230 14.05 0.49 11.05
CA ARG A 230 15.24 1.36 11.07
C ARG A 230 16.40 0.74 10.28
N LEU A 231 16.56 -0.57 10.32
CA LEU A 231 17.57 -1.28 9.56
C LEU A 231 17.35 -1.08 8.05
N LEU A 232 16.14 -1.30 7.53
CA LEU A 232 15.83 -1.03 6.13
C LEU A 232 16.03 0.46 5.80
N ARG A 233 15.57 1.38 6.66
CA ARG A 233 15.77 2.82 6.46
C ARG A 233 17.25 3.20 6.29
N SER A 234 18.15 2.53 6.99
CA SER A 234 19.59 2.77 6.85
C SER A 234 20.18 2.28 5.51
N ARG A 235 19.43 1.53 4.71
CA ARG A 235 19.86 0.95 3.42
C ARG A 235 19.27 1.64 2.21
N ILE A 236 18.17 2.38 2.38
CA ILE A 236 17.44 3.01 1.27
C ILE A 236 17.27 4.51 1.51
N PRO A 237 17.15 5.33 0.44
CA PRO A 237 16.89 6.76 0.55
C PRO A 237 15.61 7.11 1.31
N ASP A 238 15.59 8.28 1.95
CA ASP A 238 14.44 8.77 2.72
C ASP A 238 13.20 9.05 1.84
N GLU A 239 13.41 9.27 0.56
CA GLU A 239 12.35 9.49 -0.43
C GLU A 239 11.50 8.24 -0.68
N ILE A 240 12.04 7.05 -0.45
CA ILE A 240 11.30 5.78 -0.58
C ILE A 240 10.59 5.51 0.75
N GLY A 241 9.26 5.54 0.73
CA GLY A 241 8.45 5.26 1.91
C GLY A 241 8.50 3.78 2.31
N ILE A 242 8.70 3.48 3.60
CA ILE A 242 8.67 2.11 4.11
C ILE A 242 7.26 1.74 4.56
N VAL A 243 6.70 0.69 3.94
CA VAL A 243 5.45 0.05 4.35
C VAL A 243 5.81 -1.24 5.11
N ALA A 244 5.69 -1.20 6.44
CA ALA A 244 5.95 -2.36 7.28
C ALA A 244 4.81 -3.39 7.13
N LYS A 245 5.14 -4.62 6.71
CA LYS A 245 4.17 -5.70 6.60
C LYS A 245 4.01 -6.39 7.94
N ILE A 246 2.80 -6.33 8.46
CA ILE A 246 2.45 -6.93 9.76
C ILE A 246 1.95 -8.34 9.48
N GLU A 247 2.84 -9.29 9.67
CA GLU A 247 2.73 -10.70 9.33
C GLU A 247 3.00 -11.63 10.51
N THR A 248 3.54 -11.08 11.61
CA THR A 248 4.05 -11.84 12.75
C THR A 248 3.42 -11.38 14.07
N ARG A 249 3.35 -12.27 15.05
CA ARG A 249 2.84 -11.92 16.38
C ARG A 249 3.68 -10.84 17.07
N PRO A 250 5.03 -10.88 17.06
CA PRO A 250 5.83 -9.78 17.62
C PRO A 250 5.51 -8.41 17.02
N ALA A 251 5.19 -8.34 15.72
CA ALA A 251 4.80 -7.08 15.09
C ALA A 251 3.46 -6.53 15.61
N LEU A 252 2.52 -7.40 15.98
CA LEU A 252 1.27 -6.98 16.62
C LEU A 252 1.54 -6.35 17.99
N ASP A 253 2.41 -6.97 18.79
CA ASP A 253 2.75 -6.50 20.13
C ASP A 253 3.55 -5.19 20.08
N ALA A 254 4.36 -4.96 19.03
CA ALA A 254 5.22 -3.78 18.82
C ALA A 254 4.60 -2.74 17.86
N ILE A 255 3.31 -2.81 17.55
CA ILE A 255 2.71 -2.01 16.46
C ILE A 255 2.89 -0.50 16.65
N GLU A 256 2.79 0.01 17.88
CA GLU A 256 2.93 1.44 18.17
C GLU A 256 4.36 1.92 17.84
N GLU A 257 5.39 1.18 18.27
CA GLU A 257 6.79 1.50 17.99
C GLU A 257 7.12 1.37 16.49
N ILE A 258 6.53 0.40 15.79
CA ILE A 258 6.67 0.24 14.33
C ILE A 258 6.07 1.46 13.61
N LEU A 259 4.89 1.90 14.03
CA LEU A 259 4.21 3.06 13.45
C LEU A 259 4.95 4.38 13.66
N GLU A 260 5.79 4.51 14.70
CA GLU A 260 6.63 5.70 14.88
C GLU A 260 7.65 5.86 13.75
N VAL A 261 8.20 4.76 13.23
CA VAL A 261 9.33 4.76 12.29
C VAL A 261 8.96 4.37 10.85
N ALA A 262 7.87 3.64 10.64
CA ALA A 262 7.36 3.28 9.32
C ALA A 262 6.56 4.43 8.70
N ASP A 263 6.50 4.50 7.36
CA ASP A 263 5.69 5.47 6.61
C ASP A 263 4.24 4.99 6.41
N GLY A 264 4.00 3.69 6.56
CA GLY A 264 2.71 3.03 6.52
C GLY A 264 2.82 1.58 6.94
N ILE A 265 1.69 0.88 7.01
CA ILE A 265 1.65 -0.55 7.29
C ILE A 265 0.83 -1.31 6.25
N MET A 266 1.13 -2.60 6.12
CA MET A 266 0.30 -3.55 5.36
C MET A 266 -0.15 -4.67 6.29
N VAL A 267 -1.45 -4.85 6.42
CA VAL A 267 -2.06 -6.00 7.09
C VAL A 267 -2.08 -7.15 6.09
N ALA A 268 -1.06 -8.01 6.14
CA ALA A 268 -0.89 -9.13 5.20
C ALA A 268 -1.54 -10.39 5.79
N ARG A 269 -2.87 -10.50 5.59
CA ARG A 269 -3.72 -11.50 6.25
C ARG A 269 -3.36 -12.95 5.95
N GLY A 270 -2.75 -13.22 4.80
CA GLY A 270 -2.30 -14.56 4.43
C GLY A 270 -1.24 -15.10 5.40
N ASP A 271 -0.12 -14.38 5.54
CA ASP A 271 0.96 -14.77 6.44
C ASP A 271 0.55 -14.60 7.92
N LEU A 272 -0.19 -13.53 8.25
CA LEU A 272 -0.73 -13.32 9.61
C LEU A 272 -1.69 -14.43 10.03
N GLY A 273 -2.49 -15.00 9.10
CA GLY A 273 -3.38 -16.13 9.34
C GLY A 273 -2.66 -17.46 9.58
N VAL A 274 -1.36 -17.50 9.29
CA VAL A 274 -0.48 -18.62 9.66
C VAL A 274 -0.02 -18.50 11.11
N GLU A 275 0.28 -17.27 11.55
CA GLU A 275 0.74 -16.94 12.91
C GLU A 275 -0.40 -16.96 13.94
N LEU A 276 -1.59 -16.56 13.53
CA LEU A 276 -2.79 -16.44 14.39
C LEU A 276 -3.82 -17.52 14.09
N PRO A 277 -4.63 -17.93 15.07
CA PRO A 277 -5.88 -18.63 14.80
C PRO A 277 -6.76 -17.82 13.85
N PHE A 278 -7.41 -18.49 12.89
CA PHE A 278 -8.14 -17.82 11.81
C PHE A 278 -9.23 -16.85 12.31
N GLU A 279 -9.85 -17.14 13.46
CA GLU A 279 -10.87 -16.29 14.08
C GLU A 279 -10.30 -15.00 14.70
N GLN A 280 -8.99 -14.92 14.92
CA GLN A 280 -8.33 -13.73 15.45
C GLN A 280 -7.90 -12.76 14.35
N VAL A 281 -7.68 -13.23 13.12
CA VAL A 281 -7.20 -12.39 12.00
C VAL A 281 -8.11 -11.18 11.73
N PRO A 282 -9.46 -11.31 11.68
CA PRO A 282 -10.32 -10.16 11.47
C PRO A 282 -10.26 -9.11 12.59
N LEU A 283 -10.03 -9.55 13.84
CA LEU A 283 -9.89 -8.65 14.99
C LEU A 283 -8.54 -7.92 14.93
N ALA A 284 -7.46 -8.64 14.67
CA ALA A 284 -6.13 -8.06 14.48
C ALA A 284 -6.13 -7.03 13.33
N GLN A 285 -6.81 -7.29 12.22
CA GLN A 285 -6.98 -6.32 11.13
C GLN A 285 -7.59 -5.01 11.65
N LYS A 286 -8.68 -5.08 12.42
CA LYS A 286 -9.37 -3.89 12.96
C LYS A 286 -8.47 -3.08 13.88
N ASP A 287 -7.74 -3.77 14.75
CA ASP A 287 -6.82 -3.13 15.70
C ASP A 287 -5.64 -2.47 14.98
N LEU A 288 -5.04 -3.13 13.98
CA LEU A 288 -3.96 -2.60 13.16
C LEU A 288 -4.38 -1.38 12.33
N VAL A 289 -5.52 -1.48 11.65
CA VAL A 289 -6.07 -0.35 10.87
C VAL A 289 -6.36 0.83 11.78
N ARG A 290 -6.93 0.58 12.97
CA ARG A 290 -7.18 1.62 13.98
C ARG A 290 -5.87 2.23 14.50
N ALA A 291 -4.85 1.42 14.82
CA ALA A 291 -3.55 1.92 15.28
C ALA A 291 -2.89 2.82 14.23
N ALA A 292 -2.90 2.40 12.95
CA ALA A 292 -2.40 3.22 11.83
C ALA A 292 -3.16 4.54 11.70
N LEU A 293 -4.49 4.50 11.79
CA LEU A 293 -5.34 5.70 11.76
C LEU A 293 -4.98 6.67 12.89
N MET A 294 -4.80 6.17 14.13
CA MET A 294 -4.42 6.97 15.29
C MET A 294 -3.01 7.57 15.14
N ALA A 295 -2.09 6.85 14.51
CA ALA A 295 -0.74 7.32 14.20
C ALA A 295 -0.69 8.26 12.97
N GLY A 296 -1.81 8.48 12.26
CA GLY A 296 -1.86 9.26 11.01
C GLY A 296 -1.07 8.64 9.86
N LYS A 297 -0.84 7.34 9.92
CA LYS A 297 -0.12 6.55 8.91
C LYS A 297 -1.12 5.81 8.02
N PRO A 298 -0.82 5.62 6.71
CA PRO A 298 -1.68 4.84 5.84
C PRO A 298 -1.60 3.35 6.16
N SER A 299 -2.71 2.65 5.96
CA SER A 299 -2.79 1.21 6.05
C SER A 299 -3.29 0.58 4.75
N ILE A 300 -2.66 -0.52 4.35
CA ILE A 300 -3.10 -1.38 3.24
C ILE A 300 -3.66 -2.67 3.85
N VAL A 301 -4.87 -3.05 3.47
CA VAL A 301 -5.39 -4.40 3.76
C VAL A 301 -5.18 -5.27 2.53
N ALA A 302 -4.48 -6.40 2.72
CA ALA A 302 -3.94 -7.20 1.66
C ALA A 302 -4.25 -8.70 1.81
N THR A 303 -4.14 -9.41 0.70
CA THR A 303 -4.31 -10.87 0.55
C THR A 303 -5.74 -11.36 0.73
N GLN A 304 -6.14 -12.32 -0.09
CA GLN A 304 -7.46 -12.99 -0.04
C GLN A 304 -8.66 -12.01 -0.07
N MET A 305 -8.52 -10.89 -0.83
CA MET A 305 -9.58 -9.89 -0.91
C MET A 305 -10.69 -10.30 -1.87
N LEU A 306 -10.32 -10.71 -3.09
CA LEU A 306 -11.21 -11.21 -4.13
C LEU A 306 -10.66 -12.53 -4.72
N GLU A 307 -10.17 -13.42 -3.87
CA GLU A 307 -9.41 -14.63 -4.20
C GLU A 307 -10.11 -15.50 -5.25
N SER A 308 -11.45 -15.64 -5.15
CA SER A 308 -12.22 -16.40 -6.13
C SER A 308 -12.08 -15.86 -7.56
N MET A 309 -11.77 -14.56 -7.70
CA MET A 309 -11.59 -13.92 -9.00
C MET A 309 -10.29 -14.29 -9.70
N ILE A 310 -9.38 -15.02 -9.08
CA ILE A 310 -8.29 -15.69 -9.79
C ILE A 310 -8.87 -16.60 -10.89
N GLN A 311 -10.01 -17.27 -10.63
CA GLN A 311 -10.64 -18.23 -11.54
C GLN A 311 -12.04 -17.83 -12.00
N ALA A 312 -12.72 -16.92 -11.29
CA ALA A 312 -14.09 -16.49 -11.58
C ALA A 312 -14.16 -15.01 -12.00
N PRO A 313 -15.08 -14.64 -12.95
CA PRO A 313 -15.18 -13.25 -13.43
C PRO A 313 -15.92 -12.32 -12.46
N ARG A 314 -16.40 -12.82 -11.32
CA ARG A 314 -17.12 -12.06 -10.29
C ARG A 314 -16.74 -12.57 -8.90
N PRO A 315 -16.68 -11.69 -7.90
CA PRO A 315 -16.40 -12.09 -6.54
C PRO A 315 -17.62 -12.77 -5.89
N THR A 316 -17.38 -13.49 -4.82
CA THR A 316 -18.42 -13.95 -3.92
C THR A 316 -18.99 -12.80 -3.09
N ARG A 317 -20.18 -13.00 -2.48
CA ARG A 317 -20.75 -12.01 -1.56
C ARG A 317 -19.91 -11.85 -0.29
N ALA A 318 -19.25 -12.90 0.18
CA ALA A 318 -18.38 -12.87 1.34
C ALA A 318 -17.16 -11.98 1.07
N GLU A 319 -16.52 -12.12 -0.08
CA GLU A 319 -15.38 -11.28 -0.49
C GLU A 319 -15.77 -9.81 -0.67
N ALA A 320 -16.90 -9.54 -1.32
CA ALA A 320 -17.41 -8.17 -1.43
C ALA A 320 -17.69 -7.54 -0.05
N SER A 321 -18.21 -8.33 0.90
CA SER A 321 -18.41 -7.89 2.29
C SER A 321 -17.08 -7.68 3.01
N ASP A 322 -16.08 -8.49 2.76
CA ASP A 322 -14.74 -8.38 3.37
C ASP A 322 -14.02 -7.10 2.91
N VAL A 323 -14.00 -6.82 1.60
CA VAL A 323 -13.48 -5.56 1.05
C VAL A 323 -14.19 -4.35 1.68
N ALA A 324 -15.52 -4.38 1.73
CA ALA A 324 -16.31 -3.30 2.33
C ALA A 324 -15.99 -3.12 3.81
N ASN A 325 -15.83 -4.22 4.58
CA ASN A 325 -15.45 -4.17 5.99
C ASN A 325 -14.07 -3.54 6.21
N ALA A 326 -13.06 -3.92 5.43
CA ALA A 326 -11.73 -3.31 5.51
C ALA A 326 -11.77 -1.78 5.32
N ILE A 327 -12.58 -1.31 4.38
CA ILE A 327 -12.79 0.13 4.12
C ILE A 327 -13.54 0.82 5.26
N ILE A 328 -14.57 0.16 5.81
CA ILE A 328 -15.36 0.66 6.95
C ILE A 328 -14.50 0.73 8.21
N ASP A 329 -13.58 -0.23 8.41
CA ASP A 329 -12.61 -0.22 9.50
C ASP A 329 -11.66 0.98 9.43
N GLY A 330 -11.47 1.55 8.23
CA GLY A 330 -10.68 2.76 8.01
C GLY A 330 -9.42 2.56 7.20
N ALA A 331 -9.26 1.45 6.47
CA ALA A 331 -8.12 1.24 5.59
C ALA A 331 -7.94 2.39 4.58
N ASP A 332 -6.71 2.79 4.33
CA ASP A 332 -6.37 3.76 3.28
C ASP A 332 -6.41 3.13 1.90
N ALA A 333 -5.98 1.87 1.82
CA ALA A 333 -5.91 1.11 0.58
C ALA A 333 -6.33 -0.35 0.78
N VAL A 334 -6.82 -0.94 -0.31
CA VAL A 334 -7.07 -2.39 -0.45
C VAL A 334 -6.24 -2.93 -1.61
N MET A 335 -5.72 -4.16 -1.48
CA MET A 335 -4.75 -4.71 -2.41
C MET A 335 -5.22 -6.02 -3.04
N LEU A 336 -5.05 -6.14 -4.36
CA LEU A 336 -5.14 -7.38 -5.14
C LEU A 336 -3.75 -7.99 -5.32
N SER A 337 -3.65 -9.29 -5.14
CA SER A 337 -2.40 -10.07 -5.21
C SER A 337 -2.45 -11.02 -6.41
N GLY A 338 -2.82 -12.28 -6.20
CA GLY A 338 -2.94 -13.30 -7.23
C GLY A 338 -3.98 -12.97 -8.29
N GLU A 339 -5.06 -12.28 -7.90
CA GLU A 339 -6.19 -11.90 -8.75
C GLU A 339 -5.74 -11.09 -9.97
N THR A 340 -4.74 -10.22 -9.78
CA THR A 340 -4.17 -9.40 -10.86
C THR A 340 -2.84 -9.91 -11.38
N ALA A 341 -2.04 -10.61 -10.57
CA ALA A 341 -0.73 -11.08 -10.97
C ALA A 341 -0.78 -12.25 -11.96
N VAL A 342 -1.61 -13.25 -11.67
CA VAL A 342 -1.71 -14.54 -12.38
C VAL A 342 -3.14 -14.96 -12.68
N GLY A 343 -4.15 -14.25 -12.17
CA GLY A 343 -5.55 -14.55 -12.34
C GLY A 343 -6.02 -14.44 -13.79
N ARG A 344 -7.13 -15.09 -14.08
CA ARG A 344 -7.74 -15.08 -15.44
C ARG A 344 -8.50 -13.78 -15.74
N PHE A 345 -8.82 -12.99 -14.70
CA PHE A 345 -9.70 -11.82 -14.80
C PHE A 345 -9.10 -10.59 -14.10
N PRO A 346 -7.86 -10.17 -14.43
CA PRO A 346 -7.15 -9.10 -13.71
C PRO A 346 -7.86 -7.75 -13.77
N LEU A 347 -8.39 -7.37 -14.94
CA LEU A 347 -9.09 -6.09 -15.11
C LEU A 347 -10.45 -6.08 -14.40
N GLU A 348 -11.20 -7.18 -14.50
CA GLU A 348 -12.49 -7.37 -13.84
C GLU A 348 -12.33 -7.34 -12.31
N SER A 349 -11.25 -7.94 -11.80
CA SER A 349 -10.91 -7.91 -10.36
C SER A 349 -10.68 -6.49 -9.86
N LEU A 350 -9.89 -5.69 -10.58
CA LEU A 350 -9.66 -4.30 -10.21
C LEU A 350 -10.95 -3.46 -10.31
N ARG A 351 -11.77 -3.67 -11.36
CA ARG A 351 -13.06 -2.99 -11.50
C ARG A 351 -14.03 -3.34 -10.38
N ALA A 352 -14.15 -4.63 -10.04
CA ALA A 352 -14.99 -5.07 -8.93
C ALA A 352 -14.57 -4.42 -7.60
N MET A 353 -13.26 -4.40 -7.32
CA MET A 353 -12.73 -3.74 -6.14
C MET A 353 -12.98 -2.22 -6.15
N ALA A 354 -12.84 -1.57 -7.30
CA ALA A 354 -13.13 -0.15 -7.46
C ALA A 354 -14.60 0.19 -7.18
N GLU A 355 -15.52 -0.63 -7.69
CA GLU A 355 -16.96 -0.45 -7.47
C GLU A 355 -17.34 -0.66 -6.00
N ILE A 356 -16.84 -1.72 -5.36
CA ILE A 356 -17.07 -1.97 -3.93
C ILE A 356 -16.53 -0.80 -3.11
N ALA A 357 -15.30 -0.34 -3.40
CA ALA A 357 -14.69 0.76 -2.68
C ALA A 357 -15.49 2.07 -2.84
N ALA A 358 -15.87 2.43 -4.07
CA ALA A 358 -16.63 3.65 -4.33
C ALA A 358 -18.00 3.63 -3.62
N ARG A 359 -18.72 2.49 -3.68
CA ARG A 359 -20.02 2.34 -3.00
C ARG A 359 -19.90 2.39 -1.48
N THR A 360 -18.85 1.77 -0.93
CA THR A 360 -18.60 1.77 0.51
C THR A 360 -18.21 3.17 1.00
N ASP A 361 -17.36 3.87 0.26
CA ASP A 361 -16.96 5.24 0.55
C ASP A 361 -18.14 6.23 0.52
N ALA A 362 -19.12 6.00 -0.36
CA ALA A 362 -20.34 6.80 -0.44
C ALA A 362 -21.34 6.47 0.68
N TYR A 363 -21.40 5.21 1.11
CA TYR A 363 -22.36 4.74 2.10
C TYR A 363 -22.06 5.22 3.51
N LYS A 364 -20.80 5.25 3.92
CA LYS A 364 -20.41 5.56 5.29
C LYS A 364 -19.35 6.65 5.36
N ARG A 365 -19.57 7.64 6.23
CA ARG A 365 -18.53 8.60 6.59
C ARG A 365 -17.35 7.88 7.25
N PRO A 366 -16.10 8.27 6.95
CA PRO A 366 -14.93 7.63 7.52
C PRO A 366 -14.90 7.78 9.04
N THR A 367 -14.41 6.75 9.73
CA THR A 367 -14.09 6.84 11.16
C THR A 367 -12.97 7.85 11.33
N ARG A 368 -13.16 8.85 12.19
CA ARG A 368 -12.18 9.89 12.46
C ARG A 368 -11.39 9.58 13.72
N PRO A 369 -10.11 9.94 13.74
CA PRO A 369 -9.37 9.91 15.00
C PRO A 369 -10.00 10.91 15.98
N PRO A 370 -9.97 10.64 17.29
CA PRO A 370 -10.42 11.57 18.31
C PRO A 370 -9.69 12.91 18.23
N ALA A 371 -10.38 14.01 18.60
CA ALA A 371 -9.74 15.31 18.68
C ALA A 371 -8.58 15.27 19.69
N GLY A 372 -7.41 15.78 19.29
CA GLY A 372 -6.22 15.78 20.14
C GLY A 372 -5.22 14.65 19.89
N THR A 373 -5.44 13.80 18.89
CA THR A 373 -4.48 12.76 18.49
C THR A 373 -3.12 13.37 18.09
N PRO A 374 -1.97 12.86 18.59
CA PRO A 374 -0.66 13.52 18.47
C PRO A 374 -0.02 13.53 17.07
N SER A 375 -0.55 12.77 16.14
CA SER A 375 0.10 12.37 14.88
C SER A 375 0.38 13.49 13.85
N PHE A 376 0.21 14.76 14.20
CA PHE A 376 0.27 15.85 13.22
C PHE A 376 1.57 16.67 13.24
N GLY A 377 2.58 16.25 13.99
CA GLY A 377 3.83 16.98 14.15
C GLY A 377 3.70 18.23 15.02
N PRO A 378 4.80 18.95 15.27
CA PRO A 378 4.85 20.06 16.22
C PRO A 378 4.20 21.36 15.74
N ASP A 379 3.83 21.46 14.45
CA ASP A 379 3.24 22.67 13.87
C ASP A 379 1.75 22.80 14.24
N VAL A 380 1.51 23.54 15.33
CA VAL A 380 0.18 23.74 15.90
C VAL A 380 -0.76 24.50 14.95
N ASP A 381 -0.23 25.52 14.27
CA ASP A 381 -1.02 26.38 13.39
C ASP A 381 -1.49 25.63 12.13
N ALA A 382 -0.57 24.92 11.49
CA ALA A 382 -0.94 24.11 10.33
C ALA A 382 -1.89 22.96 10.68
N ARG A 383 -1.83 22.44 11.93
CA ARG A 383 -2.81 21.48 12.44
C ARG A 383 -4.18 22.12 12.61
N ALA A 384 -4.26 23.28 13.26
CA ALA A 384 -5.51 23.99 13.49
C ALA A 384 -6.20 24.33 12.16
N LEU A 385 -5.45 24.79 11.16
CA LEU A 385 -5.97 25.05 9.82
C LEU A 385 -6.49 23.82 9.12
N SER A 386 -5.77 22.69 9.23
CA SER A 386 -6.21 21.42 8.63
C SER A 386 -7.53 20.93 9.27
N VAL A 387 -7.66 21.06 10.59
CA VAL A 387 -8.91 20.74 11.31
C VAL A 387 -10.05 21.67 10.86
N ALA A 388 -9.79 22.98 10.76
CA ALA A 388 -10.77 23.95 10.31
C ALA A 388 -11.23 23.68 8.86
N ALA A 389 -10.29 23.38 7.94
CA ALA A 389 -10.61 23.04 6.56
C ALA A 389 -11.53 21.82 6.45
N VAL A 390 -11.22 20.75 7.21
CA VAL A 390 -12.07 19.57 7.23
C VAL A 390 -13.43 19.87 7.87
N ALA A 391 -13.48 20.67 8.93
CA ALA A 391 -14.75 21.09 9.53
C ALA A 391 -15.62 21.92 8.57
N MET A 392 -15.03 22.80 7.76
CA MET A 392 -15.72 23.52 6.69
C MET A 392 -16.35 22.57 5.69
N SER A 393 -15.56 21.59 5.18
CA SER A 393 -16.08 20.61 4.22
C SER A 393 -17.15 19.67 4.77
N ASP A 394 -17.26 19.57 6.10
CA ASP A 394 -18.33 18.77 6.73
C ASP A 394 -19.60 19.57 7.00
N SER A 395 -19.46 20.88 7.16
CA SER A 395 -20.54 21.77 7.56
C SER A 395 -21.25 22.38 6.38
N ASP A 396 -20.55 22.55 5.25
CA ASP A 396 -21.07 23.15 4.02
C ASP A 396 -21.15 22.07 2.92
N PRO A 397 -22.36 21.67 2.50
CA PRO A 397 -22.55 20.66 1.46
C PRO A 397 -22.08 21.14 0.07
N ASP A 398 -21.94 22.45 -0.16
CA ASP A 398 -21.41 22.99 -1.41
C ASP A 398 -19.89 22.77 -1.50
N VAL A 399 -19.19 22.53 -0.38
CA VAL A 399 -17.77 22.21 -0.38
C VAL A 399 -17.55 20.75 -0.80
N VAL A 400 -17.16 20.56 -2.06
CA VAL A 400 -17.02 19.25 -2.69
C VAL A 400 -15.58 18.72 -2.69
N ALA A 401 -14.58 19.57 -2.41
CA ALA A 401 -13.18 19.18 -2.32
C ALA A 401 -12.38 20.08 -1.37
N LEU A 402 -11.25 19.53 -0.88
CA LEU A 402 -10.17 20.33 -0.31
C LEU A 402 -9.05 20.43 -1.35
N ALA A 403 -8.35 21.55 -1.39
CA ALA A 403 -7.19 21.74 -2.24
C ALA A 403 -6.00 22.21 -1.40
N CYS A 404 -4.78 21.86 -1.78
CA CYS A 404 -3.58 22.41 -1.18
C CYS A 404 -2.42 22.37 -2.17
N TYR A 405 -1.50 23.33 -2.05
CA TYR A 405 -0.19 23.30 -2.70
C TYR A 405 0.87 22.85 -1.70
N THR A 406 1.78 21.98 -2.12
CA THR A 406 2.76 21.40 -1.20
C THR A 406 4.07 21.04 -1.88
N HIS A 407 5.21 21.40 -1.26
CA HIS A 407 6.53 20.97 -1.69
C HIS A 407 6.99 19.65 -1.06
N SER A 408 6.44 19.30 0.11
CA SER A 408 6.89 18.15 0.90
C SER A 408 5.81 17.08 1.14
N GLY A 409 4.57 17.33 0.69
CA GLY A 409 3.44 16.47 0.96
C GLY A 409 2.90 16.53 2.40
N ARG A 410 3.40 17.41 3.28
CA ARG A 410 2.97 17.46 4.69
C ARG A 410 1.50 17.84 4.85
N THR A 411 1.06 18.88 4.14
CA THR A 411 -0.33 19.38 4.21
C THR A 411 -1.35 18.31 3.79
N PRO A 412 -1.24 17.68 2.61
CA PRO A 412 -2.21 16.65 2.22
C PRO A 412 -2.14 15.41 3.10
N ARG A 413 -0.97 15.01 3.64
CA ARG A 413 -0.88 13.93 4.62
C ARG A 413 -1.65 14.26 5.90
N ARG A 414 -1.56 15.50 6.39
CA ARG A 414 -2.28 15.99 7.57
C ARG A 414 -3.78 16.03 7.31
N LEU A 415 -4.23 16.56 6.17
CA LEU A 415 -5.63 16.56 5.77
C LEU A 415 -6.20 15.14 5.67
N ALA A 416 -5.49 14.24 4.99
CA ALA A 416 -5.90 12.84 4.82
C ALA A 416 -6.08 12.10 6.16
N SER A 417 -5.18 12.34 7.14
CA SER A 417 -5.27 11.71 8.46
C SER A 417 -6.49 12.17 9.26
N LEU A 418 -7.07 13.34 8.95
CA LEU A 418 -8.32 13.82 9.52
C LEU A 418 -9.57 13.18 8.89
N ARG A 419 -9.39 12.35 7.87
CA ARG A 419 -10.48 11.61 7.20
C ARG A 419 -11.62 12.51 6.70
N PRO A 420 -11.36 13.48 5.81
CA PRO A 420 -12.42 14.30 5.23
C PRO A 420 -13.43 13.43 4.47
N GLY A 421 -14.66 13.92 4.41
CA GLY A 421 -15.73 13.33 3.59
C GLY A 421 -15.57 13.59 2.08
N VAL A 422 -14.69 14.50 1.71
CA VAL A 422 -14.44 14.96 0.33
C VAL A 422 -13.02 14.62 -0.13
N PRO A 423 -12.74 14.61 -1.45
CA PRO A 423 -11.38 14.42 -1.98
C PRO A 423 -10.47 15.60 -1.65
N ILE A 424 -9.15 15.35 -1.71
CA ILE A 424 -8.09 16.33 -1.50
C ILE A 424 -7.28 16.43 -2.78
N ALA A 425 -7.38 17.55 -3.49
CA ALA A 425 -6.52 17.89 -4.63
C ALA A 425 -5.17 18.41 -4.09
N ALA A 426 -4.11 17.66 -4.24
CA ALA A 426 -2.78 18.00 -3.74
C ALA A 426 -1.86 18.39 -4.89
N PHE A 427 -1.67 19.70 -5.08
CA PHE A 427 -0.77 20.23 -6.10
C PHE A 427 0.66 20.28 -5.61
N THR A 428 1.61 19.84 -6.44
CA THR A 428 3.03 19.81 -6.10
C THR A 428 3.90 20.00 -7.35
N PRO A 429 5.08 20.65 -7.23
CA PRO A 429 5.98 20.84 -8.37
C PRO A 429 6.75 19.56 -8.74
N THR A 430 6.80 18.55 -7.87
CA THR A 430 7.64 17.38 -8.07
C THR A 430 6.85 16.09 -8.18
N GLU A 431 7.17 15.26 -9.17
CA GLU A 431 6.58 13.94 -9.33
C GLU A 431 6.84 13.02 -8.13
N THR A 432 8.04 13.10 -7.53
CA THR A 432 8.40 12.27 -6.37
C THR A 432 7.45 12.51 -5.20
N VAL A 433 7.16 13.79 -4.89
CA VAL A 433 6.18 14.12 -3.85
C VAL A 433 4.78 13.65 -4.25
N ALA A 434 4.37 13.87 -5.52
CA ALA A 434 3.08 13.41 -6.00
C ALA A 434 2.93 11.89 -5.82
N ARG A 435 3.92 11.11 -6.25
CA ARG A 435 3.90 9.64 -6.12
C ARG A 435 3.90 9.17 -4.67
N SER A 436 4.62 9.84 -3.77
CA SER A 436 4.62 9.53 -2.33
C SER A 436 3.25 9.73 -1.65
N LEU A 437 2.34 10.46 -2.28
CA LEU A 437 1.00 10.72 -1.78
C LEU A 437 -0.05 9.70 -2.27
N THR A 438 0.28 8.85 -3.24
CA THR A 438 -0.67 7.90 -3.85
C THR A 438 -1.26 6.89 -2.87
N LEU A 439 -0.57 6.58 -1.76
CA LEU A 439 -1.05 5.68 -0.72
C LEU A 439 -2.00 6.36 0.29
N ARG A 440 -2.17 7.69 0.22
CA ARG A 440 -3.01 8.43 1.15
C ARG A 440 -4.47 8.46 0.69
N ARG A 441 -5.36 7.95 1.55
CA ARG A 441 -6.81 7.99 1.30
C ARG A 441 -7.27 9.40 0.97
N ALA A 442 -8.18 9.52 0.01
CA ALA A 442 -8.76 10.76 -0.50
C ALA A 442 -7.79 11.72 -1.22
N VAL A 443 -6.47 11.51 -1.19
CA VAL A 443 -5.51 12.42 -1.84
C VAL A 443 -5.39 12.11 -3.33
N HIS A 444 -5.61 13.13 -4.16
CA HIS A 444 -5.39 13.13 -5.60
C HIS A 444 -4.20 14.05 -5.90
N PRO A 445 -2.99 13.47 -6.06
CA PRO A 445 -1.80 14.26 -6.32
C PRO A 445 -1.76 14.71 -7.78
N ILE A 446 -1.46 16.00 -7.98
CA ILE A 446 -1.40 16.66 -9.28
C ILE A 446 -0.05 17.35 -9.40
N VAL A 447 0.70 17.01 -10.45
CA VAL A 447 1.97 17.71 -10.72
C VAL A 447 1.67 19.03 -11.40
N MET A 448 2.12 20.12 -10.78
CA MET A 448 1.98 21.48 -11.32
C MET A 448 3.38 22.01 -11.67
N GLN A 449 3.64 22.26 -12.93
CA GLN A 449 4.96 22.67 -13.46
C GLN A 449 5.38 24.09 -13.08
N VAL A 450 4.48 24.86 -12.45
CA VAL A 450 4.75 26.25 -12.04
C VAL A 450 4.98 26.29 -10.53
N GLU A 451 6.11 26.85 -10.12
CA GLU A 451 6.35 27.21 -8.71
C GLU A 451 5.88 28.66 -8.49
N PRO A 452 4.72 28.85 -7.86
CA PRO A 452 4.25 30.19 -7.51
C PRO A 452 5.14 30.78 -6.41
N GLU A 453 5.69 31.95 -6.64
CA GLU A 453 6.55 32.64 -5.66
C GLU A 453 5.78 33.35 -4.54
N GLU A 454 4.51 33.67 -4.78
CA GLU A 454 3.64 34.37 -3.84
C GLU A 454 2.32 33.65 -3.55
N PRO A 455 1.71 33.80 -2.36
CA PRO A 455 0.45 33.16 -1.99
C PRO A 455 -0.71 33.44 -2.96
N VAL A 456 -0.81 34.67 -3.50
CA VAL A 456 -1.85 35.05 -4.47
C VAL A 456 -1.66 34.27 -5.78
N ALA A 457 -0.42 34.10 -6.23
CA ALA A 457 -0.13 33.33 -7.42
C ALA A 457 -0.47 31.82 -7.24
N ILE A 458 -0.35 31.29 -6.03
CA ILE A 458 -0.80 29.92 -5.72
C ILE A 458 -2.31 29.77 -5.84
N THR A 459 -3.07 30.71 -5.27
CA THR A 459 -4.54 30.69 -5.36
C THR A 459 -5.00 30.74 -6.82
N ASP A 460 -4.43 31.65 -7.60
CA ASP A 460 -4.78 31.82 -9.02
C ASP A 460 -4.44 30.56 -9.83
N ALA A 461 -3.23 30.01 -9.66
CA ALA A 461 -2.77 28.83 -10.37
C ALA A 461 -3.61 27.58 -10.00
N VAL A 462 -3.90 27.36 -8.71
CA VAL A 462 -4.76 26.26 -8.25
C VAL A 462 -6.18 26.42 -8.77
N SER A 463 -6.74 27.64 -8.73
CA SER A 463 -8.09 27.93 -9.24
C SER A 463 -8.18 27.69 -10.75
N GLU A 464 -7.16 28.10 -11.52
CA GLU A 464 -7.10 27.86 -12.96
C GLU A 464 -7.00 26.36 -13.27
N ALA A 465 -6.13 25.63 -12.56
CA ALA A 465 -5.98 24.19 -12.72
C ALA A 465 -7.27 23.42 -12.38
N LEU A 466 -7.98 23.81 -11.33
CA LEU A 466 -9.26 23.21 -10.95
C LEU A 466 -10.36 23.50 -11.97
N ARG A 467 -10.44 24.73 -12.51
CA ARG A 467 -11.38 25.07 -13.59
C ARG A 467 -11.07 24.32 -14.87
N ALA A 468 -9.79 24.18 -15.23
CA ALA A 468 -9.36 23.44 -16.41
C ALA A 468 -9.65 21.93 -16.28
N GLY A 469 -9.53 21.37 -15.07
CA GLY A 469 -9.83 19.98 -14.74
C GLY A 469 -11.27 19.75 -14.24
N LYS A 470 -12.19 20.68 -14.41
CA LYS A 470 -13.55 20.63 -13.85
C LYS A 470 -14.26 19.31 -14.13
N ASP A 471 -14.25 18.84 -15.38
CA ASP A 471 -14.85 17.56 -15.78
C ASP A 471 -14.12 16.37 -15.18
N GLU A 472 -12.79 16.45 -15.04
CA GLU A 472 -11.96 15.41 -14.45
C GLU A 472 -12.24 15.25 -12.95
N PHE A 473 -12.50 16.36 -12.25
CA PHE A 473 -12.84 16.36 -10.82
C PHE A 473 -14.34 16.25 -10.54
N GLY A 474 -15.18 16.25 -11.59
CA GLY A 474 -16.64 16.21 -11.47
C GLY A 474 -17.21 17.43 -10.77
N LEU A 475 -16.59 18.61 -10.96
CA LEU A 475 -16.97 19.87 -10.30
C LEU A 475 -18.11 20.59 -11.06
N GLY A 476 -19.13 21.02 -10.33
CA GLY A 476 -20.24 21.84 -10.83
C GLY A 476 -19.90 23.34 -10.88
N GLU A 477 -20.82 24.14 -11.43
CA GLU A 477 -20.61 25.60 -11.55
C GLU A 477 -20.76 26.37 -10.23
N ASP A 478 -21.51 25.79 -9.29
CA ASP A 478 -21.77 26.39 -7.97
C ASP A 478 -20.93 25.70 -6.85
N ASP A 479 -20.07 24.76 -7.21
CA ASP A 479 -19.26 24.02 -6.24
C ASP A 479 -18.21 24.92 -5.59
N ALA A 480 -17.99 24.68 -4.30
CA ALA A 480 -16.97 25.35 -3.51
C ALA A 480 -15.82 24.39 -3.16
N ILE A 481 -14.64 24.94 -3.04
CA ILE A 481 -13.43 24.23 -2.66
C ILE A 481 -12.74 24.99 -1.53
N VAL A 482 -12.28 24.30 -0.50
CA VAL A 482 -11.46 24.91 0.55
C VAL A 482 -9.99 24.75 0.19
N LEU A 483 -9.32 25.85 -0.15
CA LEU A 483 -7.88 25.90 -0.37
C LEU A 483 -7.15 26.09 0.96
N VAL A 484 -6.24 25.16 1.26
CA VAL A 484 -5.38 25.18 2.45
C VAL A 484 -3.99 25.62 2.04
N GLN A 485 -3.58 26.79 2.45
CA GLN A 485 -2.25 27.34 2.23
C GLN A 485 -1.44 27.27 3.52
N THR A 486 -0.30 26.57 3.51
CA THR A 486 0.63 26.55 4.62
C THR A 486 1.95 27.20 4.18
N SER A 487 2.41 28.17 4.95
CA SER A 487 3.60 28.95 4.65
C SER A 487 4.86 28.09 4.50
N VAL A 488 5.60 28.31 3.44
CA VAL A 488 6.92 27.66 3.21
C VAL A 488 8.07 28.50 3.74
N ARG A 489 7.87 29.83 3.93
CA ARG A 489 8.94 30.78 4.32
C ARG A 489 8.50 31.87 5.30
N GLY A 490 7.63 31.55 6.26
CA GLY A 490 7.18 32.53 7.28
C GLY A 490 6.10 33.50 6.82
N GLY A 491 5.43 33.22 5.68
CA GLY A 491 4.20 33.90 5.28
C GLY A 491 2.98 33.38 6.08
N PRO A 492 1.84 34.04 6.02
CA PRO A 492 0.66 33.62 6.74
C PRO A 492 0.13 32.27 6.21
N ASN A 493 -0.22 31.39 7.12
CA ASN A 493 -1.09 30.25 6.82
C ASN A 493 -2.52 30.76 6.57
N ALA A 494 -3.21 30.24 5.58
CA ALA A 494 -4.56 30.71 5.22
C ALA A 494 -5.50 29.56 4.83
N LEU A 495 -6.79 29.81 5.05
CA LEU A 495 -7.89 29.06 4.45
C LEU A 495 -8.67 29.99 3.55
N GLU A 496 -8.95 29.54 2.36
CA GLU A 496 -9.71 30.31 1.39
C GLU A 496 -10.83 29.44 0.81
N LEU A 497 -12.05 30.00 0.75
CA LEU A 497 -13.18 29.35 0.10
C LEU A 497 -13.25 29.85 -1.34
N LEU A 498 -12.95 28.95 -2.27
CA LEU A 498 -13.01 29.22 -3.71
C LEU A 498 -14.36 28.75 -4.25
N ARG A 499 -15.11 29.59 -4.94
CA ARG A 499 -16.26 29.22 -5.77
C ARG A 499 -15.81 29.17 -7.23
N LEU A 500 -16.14 28.08 -7.92
CA LEU A 500 -15.62 27.79 -9.26
C LEU A 500 -16.46 28.46 -10.36
#